data_515cd74f5eccafbe3c95a1fc5a95d17f
#
_entry.id   515cd74f5eccafbe3c95a1fc5a95d17f
#
_cell.length_a   1.000
_cell.length_b   1.000
_cell.length_c   1.000
_cell.angle_alpha   90.00
_cell.angle_beta   90.00
_cell.angle_gamma   90.00
#
_symmetry.space_group_name_H-M   'P 1'
#
loop_
_entity.id
_entity.type
_entity.pdbx_description
1 polymer ?
#
loop_
_entity_poly.entity_id
_entity_poly.type
_entity_poly.pdbx_seq_one_letter_code
_entity_poly.pdbx_strand_id
1 'polypeptide(L)'
;MPAPGDPAPIPPQDLDDALNPHRAEEQGRAREHNEDILLQRGVQLSGRETDEELADLWTAVDRFESLVEARGGDTMVNTPDSSEPDDPRMVLPERMARESVREYIRRIHQAADRLTRFER
;
A
#
# COMPACT_ATOMS: atom_id res chain seq x y z
N MET A 1 5.27 -43.81 17.81
CA MET A 1 5.88 -42.70 17.94
C MET A 1 6.17 -42.30 16.73
N PRO A 2 5.60 -41.46 16.63
CA PRO A 2 6.31 -40.82 15.78
C PRO A 2 7.66 -41.03 16.22
N ALA A 3 8.40 -41.02 15.36
CA ALA A 3 9.73 -40.97 15.69
C ALA A 3 9.83 -40.29 17.01
N PRO A 4 10.74 -40.74 17.74
CA PRO A 4 11.10 -39.94 18.86
C PRO A 4 11.28 -38.57 18.36
N GLY A 5 10.69 -37.73 18.96
CA GLY A 5 10.72 -36.41 18.50
C GLY A 5 9.54 -36.02 17.66
N ASP A 6 8.66 -36.96 17.43
CA ASP A 6 7.45 -36.60 16.78
C ASP A 6 6.60 -35.83 17.76
N PRO A 7 6.43 -34.55 17.56
CA PRO A 7 5.73 -33.74 18.55
C PRO A 7 4.25 -34.05 18.55
N ALA A 8 3.60 -33.70 19.63
CA ALA A 8 2.14 -33.67 19.66
C ALA A 8 1.64 -32.76 18.54
N PRO A 9 0.41 -32.99 18.06
CA PRO A 9 -0.15 -32.11 17.06
C PRO A 9 -0.12 -30.65 17.50
N ILE A 10 0.37 -29.78 16.62
CA ILE A 10 0.45 -28.35 16.88
C ILE A 10 -0.68 -27.68 16.08
N PRO A 11 -1.46 -26.75 16.70
CA PRO A 11 -2.44 -25.98 15.94
C PRO A 11 -1.79 -25.25 14.77
N PRO A 12 -2.51 -25.03 13.66
CA PRO A 12 -1.91 -24.45 12.46
C PRO A 12 -1.16 -23.14 12.69
N GLN A 13 -1.67 -22.24 13.51
CA GLN A 13 -0.99 -20.99 13.79
C GLN A 13 0.31 -21.20 14.59
N ASP A 14 0.32 -22.12 15.55
CA ASP A 14 1.51 -22.44 16.32
C ASP A 14 2.54 -23.14 15.45
N LEU A 15 2.09 -24.00 14.57
CA LEU A 15 2.96 -24.67 13.63
C LEU A 15 3.63 -23.67 12.70
N ASP A 16 2.88 -22.69 12.20
CA ASP A 16 3.37 -21.66 11.34
C ASP A 16 4.46 -20.84 12.04
N ASP A 17 4.22 -20.44 13.28
CA ASP A 17 5.21 -19.72 14.09
C ASP A 17 6.44 -20.57 14.37
N ALA A 18 6.26 -21.86 14.63
CA ALA A 18 7.38 -22.77 14.87
C ALA A 18 8.23 -22.99 13.63
N LEU A 19 7.61 -22.99 12.45
CA LEU A 19 8.32 -23.17 11.19
C LEU A 19 8.92 -21.87 10.64
N ASN A 20 8.41 -20.74 11.09
CA ASN A 20 8.87 -19.44 10.63
C ASN A 20 9.03 -18.49 11.82
N PRO A 21 10.11 -18.65 12.61
CA PRO A 21 10.31 -17.83 13.81
C PRO A 21 10.53 -16.35 13.52
N HIS A 22 10.79 -15.99 12.27
CA HIS A 22 11.00 -14.61 11.86
C HIS A 22 9.77 -13.97 11.22
N ARG A 23 8.63 -14.64 11.30
CA ARG A 23 7.41 -14.15 10.67
C ARG A 23 7.02 -12.75 11.14
N ALA A 24 7.08 -12.51 12.45
CA ALA A 24 6.75 -11.20 13.01
C ALA A 24 7.72 -10.12 12.52
N GLU A 25 9.01 -10.46 12.41
CA GLU A 25 10.02 -9.54 11.89
C GLU A 25 9.80 -9.26 10.40
N GLU A 26 9.44 -10.27 9.63
CA GLU A 26 9.14 -10.11 8.21
C GLU A 26 7.91 -9.23 8.00
N GLN A 27 6.89 -9.41 8.82
CA GLN A 27 5.69 -8.56 8.77
C GLN A 27 6.01 -7.13 9.15
N GLY A 28 6.87 -6.92 10.15
CA GLY A 28 7.32 -5.59 10.56
C GLY A 28 8.10 -4.89 9.45
N ARG A 29 8.97 -5.63 8.76
CA ARG A 29 9.72 -5.08 7.63
C ARG A 29 8.83 -4.75 6.45
N ALA A 30 7.83 -5.59 6.17
CA ALA A 30 6.87 -5.32 5.12
C ALA A 30 6.07 -4.05 5.42
N ARG A 31 5.67 -3.87 6.67
CA ARG A 31 4.99 -2.66 7.10
C ARG A 31 5.86 -1.42 6.92
N GLU A 32 7.10 -1.46 7.38
CA GLU A 32 8.04 -0.35 7.24
C GLU A 32 8.29 -0.02 5.77
N HIS A 33 8.43 -1.04 4.93
CA HIS A 33 8.62 -0.86 3.50
C HIS A 33 7.42 -0.15 2.86
N ASN A 34 6.21 -0.58 3.19
CA ASN A 34 4.99 0.03 2.69
C ASN A 34 4.86 1.48 3.17
N GLU A 35 5.15 1.73 4.45
CA GLU A 35 5.13 3.09 5.00
C GLU A 35 6.13 3.99 4.27
N ASP A 36 7.36 3.52 4.09
CA ASP A 36 8.41 4.30 3.42
C ASP A 36 8.04 4.64 1.99
N ILE A 37 7.54 3.68 1.23
CA ILE A 37 7.12 3.91 -0.15
C ILE A 37 5.99 4.95 -0.19
N LEU A 38 4.99 4.78 0.67
CA LEU A 38 3.85 5.70 0.69
C LEU A 38 4.28 7.11 1.05
N LEU A 39 5.18 7.26 2.03
CA LEU A 39 5.70 8.57 2.41
C LEU A 39 6.49 9.20 1.27
N GLN A 40 7.27 8.42 0.53
CA GLN A 40 7.99 8.91 -0.64
C GLN A 40 7.06 9.39 -1.75
N ARG A 41 5.85 8.85 -1.81
CA ARG A 41 4.83 9.28 -2.77
C ARG A 41 4.01 10.46 -2.28
N GLY A 42 4.35 11.05 -1.14
CA GLY A 42 3.63 12.18 -0.59
C GLY A 42 2.34 11.81 0.14
N VAL A 43 2.15 10.54 0.47
CA VAL A 43 0.96 10.08 1.20
C VAL A 43 1.14 10.36 2.68
N GLN A 44 0.15 10.98 3.30
CA GLN A 44 0.16 11.25 4.73
C GLN A 44 -0.36 10.03 5.49
N LEU A 45 0.42 9.55 6.45
CA LEU A 45 0.04 8.43 7.31
C LEU A 45 -0.12 8.92 8.74
N SER A 46 -1.11 8.38 9.44
CA SER A 46 -1.36 8.74 10.85
C SER A 46 -0.48 7.95 11.82
N GLY A 47 0.09 6.85 11.35
CA GLY A 47 0.79 5.90 12.20
C GLY A 47 -0.13 4.88 12.84
N ARG A 48 -1.43 4.98 12.60
CA ARG A 48 -2.46 4.09 13.17
C ARG A 48 -3.04 3.12 12.17
N GLU A 49 -2.60 3.20 10.93
CA GLU A 49 -3.06 2.31 9.88
C GLU A 49 -2.66 0.87 10.22
N THR A 50 -3.56 -0.08 9.96
CA THR A 50 -3.24 -1.50 10.10
C THR A 50 -2.37 -1.94 8.93
N ASP A 51 -1.74 -3.10 9.07
CA ASP A 51 -0.93 -3.68 7.98
C ASP A 51 -1.79 -3.90 6.73
N GLU A 52 -3.02 -4.36 6.92
CA GLU A 52 -3.97 -4.56 5.82
C GLU A 52 -4.31 -3.23 5.15
N GLU A 53 -4.56 -2.19 5.94
CA GLU A 53 -4.85 -0.87 5.40
C GLU A 53 -3.67 -0.30 4.61
N LEU A 54 -2.44 -0.49 5.10
CA LEU A 54 -1.25 -0.06 4.38
C LEU A 54 -1.08 -0.81 3.06
N ALA A 55 -1.34 -2.11 3.06
CA ALA A 55 -1.27 -2.92 1.85
C ALA A 55 -2.32 -2.49 0.83
N ASP A 56 -3.55 -2.26 1.28
CA ASP A 56 -4.65 -1.81 0.42
C ASP A 56 -4.39 -0.40 -0.12
N LEU A 57 -3.82 0.46 0.71
CA LEU A 57 -3.45 1.81 0.30
C LEU A 57 -2.36 1.78 -0.76
N TRP A 58 -1.32 0.97 -0.55
CA TRP A 58 -0.28 0.81 -1.55
C TRP A 58 -0.83 0.26 -2.87
N THR A 59 -1.73 -0.71 -2.80
CA THR A 59 -2.37 -1.27 -4.00
C THR A 59 -3.11 -0.18 -4.79
N ALA A 60 -3.81 0.70 -4.10
CA ALA A 60 -4.52 1.80 -4.74
C ALA A 60 -3.56 2.80 -5.38
N VAL A 61 -2.49 3.17 -4.66
CA VAL A 61 -1.47 4.09 -5.16
C VAL A 61 -0.76 3.49 -6.37
N ASP A 62 -0.37 2.22 -6.29
CA ASP A 62 0.30 1.53 -7.38
C ASP A 62 -0.59 1.47 -8.62
N ARG A 63 -1.86 1.19 -8.47
CA ARG A 63 -2.82 1.20 -9.58
C ARG A 63 -2.86 2.57 -10.24
N PHE A 64 -2.96 3.63 -9.45
CA PHE A 64 -3.00 5.00 -9.95
C PHE A 64 -1.70 5.35 -10.69
N GLU A 65 -0.55 5.06 -10.09
CA GLU A 65 0.76 5.34 -10.69
C GLU A 65 0.97 4.56 -11.98
N SER A 66 0.54 3.31 -12.03
CA SER A 66 0.65 2.50 -13.25
C SER A 66 -0.16 3.11 -14.39
N LEU A 67 -1.33 3.65 -14.10
CA LEU A 67 -2.15 4.34 -15.09
C LEU A 67 -1.51 5.66 -15.55
N VAL A 68 -0.89 6.39 -14.64
CA VAL A 68 -0.14 7.61 -14.98
C VAL A 68 1.01 7.30 -15.93
N GLU A 69 1.79 6.27 -15.59
CA GLU A 69 2.91 5.83 -16.43
C GLU A 69 2.47 5.35 -17.80
N ALA A 70 1.36 4.63 -17.86
CA ALA A 70 0.80 4.16 -19.12
C ALA A 70 0.41 5.30 -20.07
N ARG A 71 0.20 6.50 -19.53
CA ARG A 71 -0.10 7.70 -20.29
C ARG A 71 1.12 8.60 -20.52
N GLY A 72 2.30 8.10 -20.18
CA GLY A 72 3.54 8.85 -20.34
C GLY A 72 3.80 9.87 -19.24
N GLY A 73 3.03 9.86 -18.17
CA GLY A 73 3.26 10.75 -17.03
C GLY A 73 4.37 10.24 -16.13
N ASP A 74 4.95 11.15 -15.38
CA ASP A 74 6.00 10.84 -14.40
C ASP A 74 5.41 10.90 -12.99
N THR A 75 5.42 9.76 -12.29
CA THR A 75 4.88 9.67 -10.94
C THR A 75 5.67 10.51 -9.94
N MET A 76 6.93 10.81 -10.21
CA MET A 76 7.75 11.60 -9.31
C MET A 76 7.43 13.09 -9.34
N VAL A 77 6.87 13.60 -10.44
CA VAL A 77 6.46 15.01 -10.55
C VAL A 77 4.97 15.19 -10.29
N ASN A 78 4.20 14.13 -10.26
CA ASN A 78 2.75 14.16 -10.04
C ASN A 78 2.37 13.68 -8.63
N THR A 79 3.19 14.01 -7.63
CA THR A 79 2.91 13.73 -6.23
C THR A 79 1.94 14.78 -5.66
N PRO A 80 1.26 14.49 -4.55
CA PRO A 80 0.31 15.44 -3.96
C PRO A 80 0.91 16.79 -3.60
N ASP A 81 2.21 16.82 -3.28
CA ASP A 81 2.92 18.04 -2.89
C ASP A 81 3.70 18.67 -4.03
N SER A 82 3.51 18.20 -5.26
CA SER A 82 4.24 18.74 -6.40
C SER A 82 3.81 20.17 -6.73
N SER A 83 4.79 21.04 -6.96
CA SER A 83 4.54 22.42 -7.38
C SER A 83 4.34 22.55 -8.89
N GLU A 84 4.82 21.57 -9.65
CA GLU A 84 4.78 21.61 -11.13
C GLU A 84 4.39 20.24 -11.70
N PRO A 85 3.14 19.79 -11.49
CA PRO A 85 2.71 18.52 -12.05
C PRO A 85 2.53 18.63 -13.57
N ASP A 86 2.74 17.52 -14.28
CA ASP A 86 2.53 17.44 -15.73
C ASP A 86 1.07 17.70 -16.11
N ASP A 87 0.15 17.09 -15.35
CA ASP A 87 -1.28 17.15 -15.62
C ASP A 87 -2.00 16.98 -14.29
N PRO A 88 -2.91 17.90 -13.93
CA PRO A 88 -3.65 17.78 -12.67
C PRO A 88 -4.39 16.46 -12.51
N ARG A 89 -4.80 15.82 -13.62
CA ARG A 89 -5.49 14.52 -13.57
C ARG A 89 -4.55 13.37 -13.19
N MET A 90 -3.25 13.57 -13.35
CA MET A 90 -2.21 12.58 -13.04
C MET A 90 -1.65 12.75 -11.64
N VAL A 91 -2.11 13.76 -10.90
CA VAL A 91 -1.65 14.03 -9.54
C VAL A 91 -2.37 13.09 -8.57
N LEU A 92 -1.60 12.37 -7.76
CA LEU A 92 -2.17 11.53 -6.71
C LEU A 92 -2.95 12.40 -5.73
N PRO A 93 -4.22 12.05 -5.41
CA PRO A 93 -4.99 12.85 -4.46
C PRO A 93 -4.31 12.97 -3.10
N GLU A 94 -4.42 14.14 -2.49
CA GLU A 94 -3.90 14.39 -1.15
C GLU A 94 -4.90 13.87 -0.11
N ARG A 95 -4.40 13.20 0.93
CA ARG A 95 -5.23 12.75 2.03
C ARG A 95 -5.61 13.95 2.91
N MET A 96 -6.88 14.10 3.19
CA MET A 96 -7.38 15.16 4.04
C MET A 96 -7.13 14.83 5.52
N ALA A 97 -7.02 15.87 6.36
CA ALA A 97 -6.63 15.72 7.77
C ALA A 97 -7.56 14.81 8.58
N ARG A 98 -8.86 14.79 8.23
CA ARG A 98 -9.87 13.99 8.95
C ARG A 98 -10.37 12.81 8.15
N GLU A 99 -9.75 12.57 7.02
CA GLU A 99 -10.17 11.49 6.14
C GLU A 99 -9.64 10.15 6.66
N SER A 100 -10.51 9.15 6.76
CA SER A 100 -10.08 7.81 7.11
C SER A 100 -9.25 7.24 5.96
N VAL A 101 -8.42 6.24 6.27
CA VAL A 101 -7.63 5.58 5.23
C VAL A 101 -8.55 4.93 4.19
N ARG A 102 -9.69 4.37 4.61
CA ARG A 102 -10.63 3.74 3.68
C ARG A 102 -11.28 4.74 2.72
N GLU A 103 -11.62 5.91 3.21
CA GLU A 103 -12.14 6.98 2.36
C GLU A 103 -11.10 7.46 1.37
N TYR A 104 -9.86 7.60 1.82
CA TYR A 104 -8.75 8.01 0.97
C TYR A 104 -8.48 6.97 -0.12
N ILE A 105 -8.43 5.69 0.23
CA ILE A 105 -8.28 4.59 -0.73
C ILE A 105 -9.36 4.68 -1.81
N ARG A 106 -10.60 4.91 -1.40
CA ARG A 106 -11.72 5.04 -2.35
C ARG A 106 -11.49 6.21 -3.31
N ARG A 107 -11.02 7.34 -2.80
CA ARG A 107 -10.74 8.51 -3.66
C ARG A 107 -9.62 8.24 -4.65
N ILE A 108 -8.59 7.52 -4.24
CA ILE A 108 -7.51 7.13 -5.15
C ILE A 108 -8.06 6.26 -6.28
N HIS A 109 -8.89 5.27 -5.96
CA HIS A 109 -9.51 4.43 -6.98
C HIS A 109 -10.43 5.22 -7.90
N GLN A 110 -11.16 6.19 -7.38
CA GLN A 110 -11.98 7.08 -8.20
C GLN A 110 -11.12 7.92 -9.16
N ALA A 111 -9.99 8.41 -8.69
CA ALA A 111 -9.05 9.13 -9.55
C ALA A 111 -8.46 8.22 -10.62
N ALA A 112 -8.14 6.97 -10.28
CA ALA A 112 -7.67 5.98 -11.23
C ALA A 112 -8.75 5.67 -12.27
N ASP A 113 -10.00 5.54 -11.84
CA ASP A 113 -11.12 5.32 -12.77
C ASP A 113 -11.27 6.47 -13.75
N ARG A 114 -11.09 7.70 -13.30
CA ARG A 114 -11.12 8.87 -14.20
C ARG A 114 -10.02 8.82 -15.23
N LEU A 115 -8.80 8.42 -14.84
CA LEU A 115 -7.70 8.24 -15.79
C LEU A 115 -8.04 7.19 -16.85
N THR A 116 -8.67 6.10 -16.44
CA THR A 116 -9.08 5.04 -17.36
C THR A 116 -10.06 5.56 -18.40
N ARG A 117 -10.98 6.45 -18.02
CA ARG A 117 -11.97 7.02 -18.96
C ARG A 117 -11.36 7.93 -20.01
N PHE A 118 -10.21 8.53 -19.73
CA PHE A 118 -9.55 9.45 -20.66
C PHE A 118 -8.66 8.73 -21.68
N GLU A 119 -8.67 7.43 -21.70
CA GLU A 119 -7.87 6.65 -22.66
C GLU A 119 -8.40 6.66 -24.08
N ARG A 120 -9.49 7.26 -24.33
CA ARG A 120 -10.08 7.28 -25.68
C ARG A 120 -9.76 8.53 -26.45
#